data_45690b080aec7d87f25ba5296924827e
#
_entry.id   45690b080aec7d87f25ba5296924827e
#
_cell.length_a   1.000
_cell.length_b   1.000
_cell.length_c   1.000
_cell.angle_alpha   90.00
_cell.angle_beta   90.00
_cell.angle_gamma   90.00
#
_symmetry.space_group_name_H-M   'P 1'
#
loop_
_entity.id
_entity.type
_entity.pdbx_description
1 polymer ?
#
loop_
_entity_poly.entity_id
_entity_poly.type
_entity_poly.pdbx_seq_one_letter_code
_entity_poly.pdbx_strand_id
1 'polypeptide(L)'
;MPHSVLKDASLLPADLRNDTSIYRLRSESLANSYFIASSPGTRRLMASPEVIGFDSYLCMVPSTLAALDHLIDIGLDGEVSILTILRGGLNYPLEECCHRKGITVRNMDFISCERIIENGVITCLDIRYEKLHIEKDCTLMIGDIIASGDTLRLSLEQVVDRFRRRGGSIRRIIFFTIGGTKAIGLMEELTVKIRAIWPQFEGFTCVFYEGIFSVYEDKGCTGVNIPDIDFYWRDGIISPDFRYHVLRDDDALFEKCIIYDGGARRYEIADHYHEVMEYWRDLSAAAGRTEYKDFLEEKIGHRLDVGFEDWLALNAYRDLDEEEMTSLYIMERDFLRKKRTIREICDRRLREFRRELGRYAE
;
A
#
# COMPACT_ATOMS: atom_id res chain seq x y z
N MET A 1 -9.33 -2.90 -16.59
CA MET A 1 -8.11 -3.02 -17.41
C MET A 1 -6.78 -2.95 -16.61
N PRO A 2 -6.71 -3.05 -15.27
CA PRO A 2 -5.41 -3.08 -14.55
C PRO A 2 -4.63 -4.38 -14.74
N HIS A 3 -5.30 -5.51 -14.95
CA HIS A 3 -4.64 -6.82 -15.08
C HIS A 3 -3.77 -7.01 -16.33
N SER A 4 -3.91 -6.18 -17.35
CA SER A 4 -3.09 -6.29 -18.56
C SER A 4 -1.70 -5.65 -18.42
N VAL A 5 -1.56 -4.67 -17.54
CA VAL A 5 -0.33 -3.86 -17.38
C VAL A 5 0.76 -4.61 -16.59
N LEU A 6 0.39 -5.60 -15.79
CA LEU A 6 1.32 -6.34 -14.94
C LEU A 6 1.63 -7.77 -15.43
N LYS A 7 1.11 -8.19 -16.59
CA LYS A 7 1.29 -9.56 -17.10
C LYS A 7 2.74 -9.93 -17.43
N ASP A 8 3.54 -8.93 -17.82
CA ASP A 8 4.96 -9.04 -18.14
C ASP A 8 5.86 -8.53 -17.01
N ALA A 9 5.25 -8.20 -15.86
CA ALA A 9 6.00 -7.64 -14.74
C ALA A 9 6.86 -8.68 -14.05
N SER A 10 8.04 -8.24 -13.61
CA SER A 10 8.91 -9.01 -12.70
C SER A 10 9.52 -8.10 -11.64
N LEU A 11 9.77 -8.66 -10.46
CA LEU A 11 10.54 -8.01 -9.42
C LEU A 11 12.03 -8.29 -9.62
N LEU A 12 12.82 -7.23 -9.48
CA LEU A 12 14.28 -7.30 -9.44
C LEU A 12 14.74 -6.83 -8.06
N PRO A 13 15.71 -7.49 -7.42
CA PRO A 13 16.38 -6.92 -6.27
C PRO A 13 17.05 -5.61 -6.70
N ALA A 14 16.77 -4.54 -5.99
CA ALA A 14 17.33 -3.22 -6.31
C ALA A 14 18.34 -2.78 -5.25
N ASP A 15 18.05 -3.05 -3.97
CA ASP A 15 18.94 -2.66 -2.86
C ASP A 15 18.60 -3.45 -1.58
N LEU A 16 19.55 -3.50 -0.66
CA LEU A 16 19.35 -4.05 0.70
C LEU A 16 20.07 -3.14 1.71
N ARG A 17 19.30 -2.46 2.57
CA ARG A 17 19.84 -1.50 3.54
C ARG A 17 19.20 -1.66 4.91
N ASN A 18 20.01 -1.90 5.94
CA ASN A 18 19.54 -1.95 7.32
C ASN A 18 18.29 -2.84 7.49
N ASP A 19 18.35 -4.08 7.01
CA ASP A 19 17.24 -5.05 7.02
C ASP A 19 16.00 -4.63 6.20
N THR A 20 16.15 -3.67 5.30
CA THR A 20 15.11 -3.26 4.35
C THR A 20 15.49 -3.68 2.95
N SER A 21 14.70 -4.55 2.35
CA SER A 21 14.82 -4.95 0.95
C SER A 21 14.10 -3.94 0.07
N ILE A 22 14.74 -3.53 -1.02
CA ILE A 22 14.13 -2.71 -2.07
C ILE A 22 14.06 -3.56 -3.34
N TYR A 23 12.87 -3.70 -3.88
CA TYR A 23 12.63 -4.37 -5.15
C TYR A 23 12.16 -3.35 -6.18
N ARG A 24 12.65 -3.47 -7.41
CA ARG A 24 12.15 -2.69 -8.54
C ARG A 24 11.18 -3.54 -9.36
N LEU A 25 10.03 -2.98 -9.68
CA LEU A 25 9.12 -3.56 -10.65
C LEU A 25 9.61 -3.25 -12.06
N ARG A 26 9.89 -4.28 -12.85
CA ARG A 26 10.26 -4.18 -14.26
C ARG A 26 9.08 -4.62 -15.12
N SER A 27 8.72 -3.82 -16.09
CA SER A 27 7.77 -4.14 -17.16
C SER A 27 8.03 -3.19 -18.32
N GLU A 28 7.90 -3.68 -19.56
CA GLU A 28 8.08 -2.87 -20.76
C GLU A 28 6.95 -1.87 -20.99
N SER A 29 5.80 -2.11 -20.38
CA SER A 29 4.59 -1.29 -20.54
C SER A 29 4.54 -0.07 -19.61
N LEU A 30 5.49 0.06 -18.65
CA LEU A 30 5.47 1.11 -17.63
C LEU A 30 6.39 2.28 -18.01
N ALA A 31 5.83 3.49 -17.98
CA ALA A 31 6.57 4.75 -18.22
C ALA A 31 7.14 5.37 -16.94
N ASN A 32 6.71 4.88 -15.78
CA ASN A 32 7.10 5.36 -14.45
C ASN A 32 7.97 4.34 -13.72
N SER A 33 8.56 4.75 -12.60
CA SER A 33 9.37 3.87 -11.75
C SER A 33 8.58 3.41 -10.54
N TYR A 34 8.57 2.10 -10.29
CA TYR A 34 7.86 1.48 -9.19
C TYR A 34 8.80 0.61 -8.36
N PHE A 35 8.79 0.82 -7.05
CA PHE A 35 9.59 0.10 -6.09
C PHE A 35 8.72 -0.49 -4.99
N ILE A 36 9.14 -1.60 -4.40
CA ILE A 36 8.57 -2.15 -3.17
C ILE A 36 9.66 -2.10 -2.12
N ALA A 37 9.38 -1.46 -0.99
CA ALA A 37 10.25 -1.43 0.17
C ALA A 37 9.66 -2.32 1.28
N SER A 38 10.45 -3.27 1.77
CA SER A 38 10.04 -4.22 2.81
C SER A 38 11.02 -4.18 3.98
N SER A 39 10.53 -3.89 5.18
CA SER A 39 11.31 -3.88 6.41
C SER A 39 10.61 -4.62 7.55
N PRO A 40 11.32 -5.02 8.61
CA PRO A 40 10.67 -5.61 9.79
C PRO A 40 9.55 -4.74 10.37
N GLY A 41 9.70 -3.41 10.33
CA GLY A 41 8.70 -2.46 10.79
C GLY A 41 7.43 -2.50 9.97
N THR A 42 7.55 -2.31 8.66
CA THR A 42 6.39 -2.30 7.75
C THR A 42 5.73 -3.66 7.63
N ARG A 43 6.49 -4.76 7.66
CA ARG A 43 5.92 -6.12 7.74
C ARG A 43 5.04 -6.30 8.97
N ARG A 44 5.53 -5.91 10.15
CA ARG A 44 4.75 -5.97 11.40
C ARG A 44 3.53 -5.06 11.33
N LEU A 45 3.68 -3.85 10.82
CA LEU A 45 2.59 -2.90 10.64
C LEU A 45 1.45 -3.48 9.79
N MET A 46 1.81 -4.13 8.69
CA MET A 46 0.84 -4.69 7.74
C MET A 46 0.19 -5.99 8.22
N ALA A 47 0.88 -6.78 9.04
CA ALA A 47 0.42 -8.08 9.50
C ALA A 47 -0.20 -8.06 10.90
N SER A 48 -0.07 -6.97 11.67
CA SER A 48 -0.52 -6.91 13.07
C SER A 48 -1.34 -5.65 13.36
N PRO A 49 -2.65 -5.78 13.55
CA PRO A 49 -3.53 -4.67 13.93
C PRO A 49 -3.21 -4.06 15.30
N GLU A 50 -2.45 -4.77 16.14
CA GLU A 50 -2.00 -4.32 17.46
C GLU A 50 -0.92 -3.23 17.40
N VAL A 51 -0.32 -3.00 16.22
CA VAL A 51 0.61 -1.89 16.02
C VAL A 51 -0.19 -0.61 15.86
N ILE A 52 -0.32 0.17 16.91
CA ILE A 52 -1.22 1.33 17.01
C ILE A 52 -0.48 2.59 17.49
N GLY A 53 -1.18 3.71 17.47
CA GLY A 53 -0.66 4.97 17.97
C GLY A 53 0.60 5.41 17.21
N PHE A 54 1.53 6.00 17.93
CA PHE A 54 2.77 6.49 17.34
C PHE A 54 3.68 5.36 16.83
N ASP A 55 3.54 4.14 17.36
CA ASP A 55 4.30 2.97 16.87
C ASP A 55 3.98 2.65 15.42
N SER A 56 2.75 2.89 14.95
CA SER A 56 2.38 2.71 13.54
C SER A 56 3.20 3.64 12.61
N TYR A 57 3.43 4.86 13.03
CA TYR A 57 4.30 5.81 12.33
C TYR A 57 5.77 5.37 12.37
N LEU A 58 6.29 5.01 13.54
CA LEU A 58 7.68 4.59 13.71
C LEU A 58 8.03 3.34 12.89
N CYS A 59 7.07 2.44 12.69
CA CYS A 59 7.27 1.25 11.86
C CYS A 59 7.58 1.56 10.38
N MET A 60 7.15 2.71 9.87
CA MET A 60 7.39 3.11 8.49
C MET A 60 8.75 3.81 8.29
N VAL A 61 9.36 4.33 9.36
CA VAL A 61 10.60 5.10 9.28
C VAL A 61 11.75 4.32 8.62
N PRO A 62 12.06 3.05 9.00
CA PRO A 62 13.18 2.32 8.38
C PRO A 62 13.00 2.13 6.88
N SER A 63 11.82 1.73 6.43
CA SER A 63 11.52 1.55 5.00
C SER A 63 11.63 2.86 4.23
N THR A 64 11.11 3.96 4.80
CA THR A 64 11.18 5.28 4.17
C THR A 64 12.62 5.76 4.05
N LEU A 65 13.44 5.60 5.11
CA LEU A 65 14.85 5.99 5.08
C LEU A 65 15.64 5.19 4.03
N ALA A 66 15.46 3.87 3.97
CA ALA A 66 16.15 3.03 3.00
C ALA A 66 15.72 3.37 1.57
N ALA A 67 14.43 3.60 1.35
CA ALA A 67 13.93 4.01 0.04
C ALA A 67 14.48 5.38 -0.37
N LEU A 68 14.57 6.36 0.54
CA LEU A 68 15.17 7.66 0.23
C LEU A 68 16.65 7.54 -0.11
N ASP A 69 17.42 6.71 0.60
CA ASP A 69 18.82 6.44 0.25
C ASP A 69 18.94 5.88 -1.17
N HIS A 70 18.10 4.90 -1.50
CA HIS A 70 18.08 4.32 -2.85
C HIS A 70 17.72 5.37 -3.90
N LEU A 71 16.70 6.20 -3.64
CA LEU A 71 16.28 7.26 -4.56
C LEU A 71 17.37 8.33 -4.76
N ILE A 72 18.12 8.68 -3.71
CA ILE A 72 19.27 9.58 -3.80
C ILE A 72 20.34 8.99 -4.74
N ASP A 73 20.66 7.71 -4.57
CA ASP A 73 21.66 7.02 -5.42
C ASP A 73 21.27 6.96 -6.89
N ILE A 74 19.98 6.92 -7.20
CA ILE A 74 19.44 6.94 -8.57
C ILE A 74 19.07 8.33 -9.09
N GLY A 75 19.43 9.41 -8.35
CA GLY A 75 19.32 10.79 -8.82
C GLY A 75 18.16 11.62 -8.27
N LEU A 76 17.70 11.32 -7.06
CA LEU A 76 16.85 12.26 -6.33
C LEU A 76 17.69 13.48 -5.90
N ASP A 77 17.24 14.67 -6.29
CA ASP A 77 17.87 15.90 -5.85
C ASP A 77 17.66 16.16 -4.35
N GLY A 78 18.54 16.99 -3.79
CA GLY A 78 18.52 17.34 -2.37
C GLY A 78 17.39 18.26 -1.92
N GLU A 79 16.38 18.54 -2.76
CA GLU A 79 15.28 19.46 -2.44
C GLU A 79 13.91 18.93 -2.89
N VAL A 80 12.91 18.99 -2.00
CA VAL A 80 11.54 18.55 -2.28
C VAL A 80 10.51 19.50 -1.63
N SER A 81 9.30 19.52 -2.15
CA SER A 81 8.11 20.02 -1.45
C SER A 81 7.21 18.85 -1.08
N ILE A 82 6.81 18.75 0.19
CA ILE A 82 5.94 17.67 0.66
C ILE A 82 4.48 18.12 0.54
N LEU A 83 3.69 17.37 -0.20
CA LEU A 83 2.24 17.55 -0.29
C LEU A 83 1.54 16.53 0.61
N THR A 84 0.84 17.03 1.61
CA THR A 84 0.05 16.22 2.55
C THR A 84 -1.42 16.28 2.17
N ILE A 85 -1.97 15.16 1.75
CA ILE A 85 -3.41 14.98 1.56
C ILE A 85 -4.00 14.62 2.93
N LEU A 86 -4.82 15.51 3.47
CA LEU A 86 -5.35 15.36 4.81
C LEU A 86 -6.53 14.37 4.84
N ARG A 87 -6.58 13.43 5.81
CA ARG A 87 -5.66 13.23 6.96
C ARG A 87 -4.60 12.15 6.68
N GLY A 88 -4.77 11.32 5.63
CA GLY A 88 -3.94 10.14 5.38
C GLY A 88 -2.44 10.41 5.32
N GLY A 89 -2.05 11.50 4.66
CA GLY A 89 -0.65 11.88 4.51
C GLY A 89 0.12 12.12 5.82
N LEU A 90 -0.57 12.43 6.91
CA LEU A 90 0.06 12.61 8.23
C LEU A 90 0.64 11.32 8.83
N ASN A 91 0.28 10.16 8.28
CA ASN A 91 0.80 8.88 8.76
C ASN A 91 2.17 8.53 8.18
N TYR A 92 2.60 9.22 7.14
CA TYR A 92 3.86 8.96 6.44
C TYR A 92 4.99 9.82 7.00
N PRO A 93 6.14 9.23 7.40
CA PRO A 93 7.24 9.94 8.07
C PRO A 93 8.16 10.69 7.10
N LEU A 94 7.59 11.39 6.09
CA LEU A 94 8.37 11.98 5.01
C LEU A 94 9.25 13.13 5.49
N GLU A 95 8.71 14.06 6.28
CA GLU A 95 9.47 15.20 6.79
C GLU A 95 10.65 14.76 7.64
N GLU A 96 10.40 13.87 8.61
CA GLU A 96 11.43 13.34 9.49
C GLU A 96 12.52 12.61 8.71
N CYS A 97 12.11 11.76 7.75
CA CYS A 97 13.06 10.99 6.95
C CYS A 97 13.85 11.86 5.99
N CYS A 98 13.25 12.87 5.37
CA CYS A 98 13.97 13.87 4.58
C CYS A 98 15.02 14.59 5.41
N HIS A 99 14.65 15.07 6.61
CA HIS A 99 15.58 15.72 7.53
C HIS A 99 16.77 14.80 7.88
N ARG A 100 16.51 13.56 8.24
CA ARG A 100 17.56 12.57 8.57
C ARG A 100 18.50 12.26 7.40
N LYS A 101 18.03 12.40 6.16
CA LYS A 101 18.80 12.18 4.93
C LYS A 101 19.43 13.44 4.34
N GLY A 102 19.27 14.59 5.00
CA GLY A 102 19.81 15.86 4.51
C GLY A 102 19.08 16.38 3.27
N ILE A 103 17.87 15.89 2.98
CA ILE A 103 17.02 16.41 1.92
C ILE A 103 16.32 17.65 2.45
N THR A 104 16.46 18.76 1.73
CA THR A 104 15.81 20.02 2.12
C THR A 104 14.32 19.96 1.76
N VAL A 105 13.46 20.05 2.77
CA VAL A 105 12.02 20.26 2.55
C VAL A 105 11.77 21.75 2.40
N ARG A 106 11.55 22.21 1.16
CA ARG A 106 11.30 23.61 0.84
C ARG A 106 9.95 24.09 1.36
N ASN A 107 8.92 23.27 1.13
CA ASN A 107 7.57 23.61 1.51
C ASN A 107 6.84 22.40 2.08
N MET A 108 5.94 22.68 3.02
CA MET A 108 4.90 21.77 3.48
C MET A 108 3.56 22.27 2.92
N ASP A 109 3.07 21.56 1.94
CA ASP A 109 1.81 21.83 1.26
C ASP A 109 0.70 20.92 1.78
N PHE A 110 -0.51 21.44 1.82
CA PHE A 110 -1.66 20.73 2.37
C PHE A 110 -2.86 20.86 1.46
N ILE A 111 -3.59 19.77 1.29
CA ILE A 111 -4.92 19.76 0.66
C ILE A 111 -5.85 18.88 1.46
N SER A 112 -7.07 19.36 1.69
CA SER A 112 -8.16 18.59 2.29
C SER A 112 -9.35 18.62 1.37
N CYS A 113 -9.84 17.44 1.02
CA CYS A 113 -10.96 17.28 0.10
C CYS A 113 -12.07 16.46 0.75
N GLU A 114 -13.31 16.88 0.55
CA GLU A 114 -14.48 16.10 0.89
C GLU A 114 -15.08 15.48 -0.38
N ARG A 115 -15.43 14.20 -0.31
CA ARG A 115 -16.04 13.49 -1.44
C ARG A 115 -17.50 13.89 -1.57
N ILE A 116 -17.92 14.41 -2.72
CA ILE A 116 -19.32 14.58 -3.06
C ILE A 116 -19.77 13.30 -3.78
N ILE A 117 -20.68 12.57 -3.16
CA ILE A 117 -21.20 11.30 -3.67
C ILE A 117 -22.60 11.51 -4.16
N GLU A 118 -22.86 11.26 -5.45
CA GLU A 118 -24.17 11.26 -6.07
C GLU A 118 -24.45 9.87 -6.64
N ASN A 119 -25.57 9.27 -6.24
CA ASN A 119 -25.96 7.91 -6.67
C ASN A 119 -24.88 6.84 -6.43
N GLY A 120 -24.10 6.96 -5.33
CA GLY A 120 -23.04 6.01 -4.99
C GLY A 120 -21.73 6.20 -5.76
N VAL A 121 -21.63 7.25 -6.60
CA VAL A 121 -20.42 7.58 -7.37
C VAL A 121 -19.85 8.91 -6.87
N ILE A 122 -18.53 8.96 -6.72
CA ILE A 122 -17.81 10.20 -6.42
C ILE A 122 -17.85 11.08 -7.67
N THR A 123 -18.61 12.16 -7.63
CA THR A 123 -18.79 13.07 -8.77
C THR A 123 -17.80 14.22 -8.78
N CYS A 124 -17.43 14.71 -7.59
CA CYS A 124 -16.36 15.71 -7.45
C CYS A 124 -15.77 15.69 -6.04
N LEU A 125 -14.70 16.46 -5.88
CA LEU A 125 -14.13 16.78 -4.56
C LEU A 125 -14.43 18.24 -4.24
N ASP A 126 -14.96 18.49 -3.06
CA ASP A 126 -15.02 19.83 -2.49
C ASP A 126 -13.74 20.08 -1.70
N ILE A 127 -12.93 21.07 -2.15
CA ILE A 127 -11.69 21.43 -1.48
C ILE A 127 -12.06 22.28 -0.25
N ARG A 128 -11.89 21.70 0.94
CA ARG A 128 -12.17 22.37 2.22
C ARG A 128 -11.01 23.22 2.69
N TYR A 129 -9.79 22.81 2.38
CA TYR A 129 -8.59 23.54 2.72
C TYR A 129 -7.51 23.32 1.66
N GLU A 130 -6.82 24.39 1.31
CA GLU A 130 -5.71 24.36 0.37
C GLU A 130 -4.63 25.34 0.83
N LYS A 131 -3.39 24.86 0.97
CA LYS A 131 -2.20 25.67 1.11
C LYS A 131 -1.13 25.09 0.20
N LEU A 132 -0.91 25.70 -0.95
CA LEU A 132 0.04 25.27 -1.96
C LEU A 132 1.04 26.39 -2.26
N HIS A 133 2.32 26.06 -2.16
CA HIS A 133 3.41 26.91 -2.62
C HIS A 133 3.73 26.55 -4.06
N ILE A 134 3.54 27.55 -4.94
CA ILE A 134 3.70 27.34 -6.37
C ILE A 134 5.09 27.80 -6.79
N GLU A 135 5.86 26.88 -7.30
CA GLU A 135 7.21 27.11 -7.81
C GLU A 135 7.38 26.44 -9.18
N LYS A 136 8.50 26.72 -9.85
CA LYS A 136 8.85 26.06 -11.12
C LYS A 136 9.72 24.86 -10.86
N ASP A 137 9.52 23.83 -11.69
CA ASP A 137 10.30 22.58 -11.68
C ASP A 137 10.32 21.88 -10.31
N CYS A 138 9.18 21.94 -9.62
CA CYS A 138 9.00 21.39 -8.29
C CYS A 138 9.11 19.85 -8.30
N THR A 139 9.88 19.29 -7.37
CA THR A 139 9.79 17.88 -7.00
C THR A 139 8.79 17.75 -5.85
N LEU A 140 7.62 17.19 -6.13
CA LEU A 140 6.63 16.89 -5.10
C LEU A 140 6.88 15.52 -4.48
N MET A 141 6.82 15.45 -3.15
CA MET A 141 6.84 14.19 -2.41
C MET A 141 5.51 14.03 -1.67
N ILE A 142 4.87 12.89 -1.83
CA ILE A 142 3.53 12.61 -1.31
C ILE A 142 3.57 11.28 -0.57
N GLY A 143 2.90 11.20 0.57
CA GLY A 143 2.59 9.94 1.25
C GLY A 143 1.09 9.83 1.40
N ASP A 144 0.49 8.77 0.89
CA ASP A 144 -0.94 8.50 1.08
C ASP A 144 -1.26 7.04 0.75
N ILE A 145 -2.45 6.60 1.09
CA ILE A 145 -2.98 5.28 0.77
C ILE A 145 -3.71 5.34 -0.57
N ILE A 146 -3.52 4.31 -1.40
CA ILE A 146 -4.23 4.20 -2.66
C ILE A 146 -5.01 2.88 -2.70
N ALA A 147 -6.33 2.96 -2.45
CA ALA A 147 -7.26 1.86 -2.69
C ALA A 147 -7.86 1.96 -4.10
N SER A 148 -8.99 2.65 -4.29
CA SER A 148 -9.57 2.89 -5.62
C SER A 148 -8.78 3.92 -6.46
N GLY A 149 -8.12 4.86 -5.80
CA GLY A 149 -7.35 5.92 -6.43
C GLY A 149 -8.16 7.17 -6.84
N ASP A 150 -9.49 7.15 -6.71
CA ASP A 150 -10.33 8.25 -7.21
C ASP A 150 -10.08 9.57 -6.48
N THR A 151 -9.97 9.53 -5.16
CA THR A 151 -9.66 10.74 -4.37
C THR A 151 -8.30 11.29 -4.73
N LEU A 152 -7.29 10.42 -4.86
CA LEU A 152 -5.94 10.82 -5.25
C LEU A 152 -5.93 11.44 -6.65
N ARG A 153 -6.59 10.81 -7.62
CA ARG A 153 -6.70 11.32 -8.98
C ARG A 153 -7.23 12.75 -9.01
N LEU A 154 -8.37 12.96 -8.37
CA LEU A 154 -9.02 14.27 -8.33
C LEU A 154 -8.17 15.30 -7.56
N SER A 155 -7.54 14.91 -6.46
CA SER A 155 -6.63 15.78 -5.70
C SER A 155 -5.43 16.20 -6.53
N LEU A 156 -4.76 15.26 -7.21
CA LEU A 156 -3.62 15.57 -8.07
C LEU A 156 -3.99 16.41 -9.29
N GLU A 157 -5.12 16.14 -9.94
CA GLU A 157 -5.63 16.97 -11.04
C GLU A 157 -5.86 18.42 -10.59
N GLN A 158 -6.37 18.63 -9.38
CA GLN A 158 -6.52 19.97 -8.79
C GLN A 158 -5.17 20.63 -8.50
N VAL A 159 -4.23 19.92 -7.90
CA VAL A 159 -2.87 20.43 -7.63
C VAL A 159 -2.19 20.85 -8.95
N VAL A 160 -2.23 20.01 -9.97
CA VAL A 160 -1.68 20.28 -11.30
C VAL A 160 -2.34 21.54 -11.92
N ASP A 161 -3.66 21.66 -11.83
CA ASP A 161 -4.38 22.83 -12.33
C ASP A 161 -3.97 24.13 -11.58
N ARG A 162 -3.78 24.07 -10.26
CA ARG A 162 -3.28 25.20 -9.45
C ARG A 162 -1.87 25.62 -9.85
N PHE A 163 -0.94 24.66 -10.00
CA PHE A 163 0.40 24.95 -10.48
C PHE A 163 0.35 25.61 -11.86
N ARG A 164 -0.38 25.05 -12.80
CA ARG A 164 -0.54 25.59 -14.16
C ARG A 164 -1.08 27.02 -14.14
N ARG A 165 -2.19 27.28 -13.44
CA ARG A 165 -2.84 28.61 -13.41
C ARG A 165 -1.99 29.69 -12.77
N ARG A 166 -1.13 29.32 -11.82
CA ARG A 166 -0.26 30.27 -11.10
C ARG A 166 1.16 30.36 -11.71
N GLY A 167 1.40 29.73 -12.87
CA GLY A 167 2.67 29.79 -13.59
C GLY A 167 3.79 28.94 -13.03
N GLY A 168 3.47 27.95 -12.18
CA GLY A 168 4.40 26.93 -11.70
C GLY A 168 4.50 25.72 -12.62
N SER A 169 5.41 24.80 -12.28
CA SER A 169 5.54 23.52 -12.96
C SER A 169 6.00 22.43 -11.99
N ILE A 170 5.60 21.21 -12.27
CA ILE A 170 6.03 20.02 -11.54
C ILE A 170 7.00 19.25 -12.42
N ARG A 171 8.21 18.96 -11.92
CA ARG A 171 9.23 18.20 -12.63
C ARG A 171 9.05 16.70 -12.45
N ARG A 172 8.84 16.24 -11.20
CA ARG A 172 8.55 14.85 -10.86
C ARG A 172 7.67 14.75 -9.62
N ILE A 173 7.04 13.60 -9.45
CA ILE A 173 6.27 13.27 -8.24
C ILE A 173 6.83 11.98 -7.64
N ILE A 174 7.25 12.04 -6.38
CA ILE A 174 7.66 10.87 -5.60
C ILE A 174 6.50 10.50 -4.68
N PHE A 175 6.07 9.25 -4.75
CA PHE A 175 4.89 8.81 -4.04
C PHE A 175 5.20 7.60 -3.14
N PHE A 176 5.02 7.77 -1.84
CA PHE A 176 5.12 6.69 -0.85
C PHE A 176 3.73 6.21 -0.50
N THR A 177 3.48 4.90 -0.61
CA THR A 177 2.11 4.40 -0.46
C THR A 177 2.06 2.99 0.11
N ILE A 178 0.96 2.72 0.82
CA ILE A 178 0.39 1.39 0.89
C ILE A 178 -0.76 1.40 -0.09
N GLY A 179 -0.70 0.55 -1.12
CA GLY A 179 -1.66 0.70 -2.21
C GLY A 179 -1.78 -0.51 -3.12
N GLY A 180 -2.76 -0.40 -4.00
CA GLY A 180 -3.13 -1.45 -4.91
C GLY A 180 -2.69 -1.23 -6.36
N THR A 181 -2.90 -2.27 -7.17
CA THR A 181 -2.58 -2.30 -8.61
C THR A 181 -3.28 -1.19 -9.42
N LYS A 182 -4.44 -0.71 -8.93
CA LYS A 182 -5.14 0.43 -9.54
C LYS A 182 -4.29 1.71 -9.53
N ALA A 183 -3.38 1.86 -8.54
CA ALA A 183 -2.46 2.99 -8.47
C ALA A 183 -1.54 3.09 -9.68
N ILE A 184 -1.04 1.95 -10.18
CA ILE A 184 -0.15 1.93 -11.36
C ILE A 184 -0.88 2.51 -12.57
N GLY A 185 -2.07 1.99 -12.89
CA GLY A 185 -2.84 2.51 -14.02
C GLY A 185 -3.15 4.01 -13.90
N LEU A 186 -3.46 4.47 -12.69
CA LEU A 186 -3.68 5.89 -12.41
C LEU A 186 -2.44 6.73 -12.67
N MET A 187 -1.26 6.29 -12.19
CA MET A 187 -0.01 7.04 -12.36
C MET A 187 0.41 7.10 -13.85
N GLU A 188 0.22 6.00 -14.60
CA GLU A 188 0.47 5.99 -16.04
C GLU A 188 -0.46 6.97 -16.78
N GLU A 189 -1.75 6.98 -16.45
CA GLU A 189 -2.72 7.92 -17.03
C GLU A 189 -2.37 9.39 -16.69
N LEU A 190 -2.08 9.68 -15.44
CA LEU A 190 -1.71 11.02 -14.99
C LEU A 190 -0.40 11.48 -15.62
N THR A 191 0.57 10.60 -15.85
CA THR A 191 1.81 10.94 -16.53
C THR A 191 1.55 11.48 -17.92
N VAL A 192 0.67 10.85 -18.69
CA VAL A 192 0.29 11.34 -20.03
C VAL A 192 -0.36 12.71 -19.95
N LYS A 193 -1.30 12.90 -19.01
CA LYS A 193 -2.00 14.20 -18.83
C LYS A 193 -1.03 15.32 -18.41
N ILE A 194 -0.12 15.05 -17.48
CA ILE A 194 0.82 16.05 -16.96
C ILE A 194 1.87 16.40 -18.01
N ARG A 195 2.38 15.42 -18.76
CA ARG A 195 3.31 15.68 -19.89
C ARG A 195 2.68 16.51 -21.00
N ALA A 196 1.38 16.43 -21.21
CA ALA A 196 0.66 17.30 -22.14
C ALA A 196 0.65 18.78 -21.69
N ILE A 197 0.78 19.05 -20.39
CA ILE A 197 0.89 20.40 -19.81
C ILE A 197 2.35 20.82 -19.72
N TRP A 198 3.22 19.95 -19.20
CA TRP A 198 4.65 20.16 -19.01
C TRP A 198 5.45 19.02 -19.66
N PRO A 199 5.92 19.18 -20.90
CA PRO A 199 6.66 18.13 -21.62
C PRO A 199 7.92 17.61 -20.88
N GLN A 200 8.50 18.44 -20.00
CA GLN A 200 9.67 18.10 -19.18
C GLN A 200 9.31 17.27 -17.92
N PHE A 201 8.04 16.94 -17.68
CA PHE A 201 7.65 16.12 -16.55
C PHE A 201 8.29 14.73 -16.64
N GLU A 202 9.14 14.42 -15.69
CA GLU A 202 9.93 13.16 -15.66
C GLU A 202 9.04 11.93 -15.36
N GLY A 203 7.93 12.13 -14.64
CA GLY A 203 6.99 11.06 -14.28
C GLY A 203 6.86 10.87 -12.77
N PHE A 204 6.29 9.72 -12.43
CA PHE A 204 6.15 9.28 -11.04
C PHE A 204 7.28 8.32 -10.67
N THR A 205 7.73 8.43 -9.43
CA THR A 205 8.52 7.41 -8.76
C THR A 205 7.73 6.95 -7.53
N CYS A 206 7.21 5.72 -7.57
CA CYS A 206 6.35 5.21 -6.51
C CYS A 206 7.08 4.18 -5.67
N VAL A 207 7.01 4.33 -4.35
CA VAL A 207 7.52 3.38 -3.37
C VAL A 207 6.34 2.79 -2.63
N PHE A 208 6.07 1.51 -2.85
CA PHE A 208 5.05 0.73 -2.14
C PHE A 208 5.67 0.05 -0.92
N TYR A 209 4.96 0.05 0.19
CA TYR A 209 5.38 -0.73 1.36
C TYR A 209 4.80 -2.14 1.29
N GLU A 210 5.67 -3.13 1.38
CA GLU A 210 5.41 -4.58 1.43
C GLU A 210 4.84 -5.20 0.16
N GLY A 211 4.19 -4.42 -0.70
CA GLY A 211 3.62 -4.94 -1.94
C GLY A 211 2.72 -3.97 -2.66
N ILE A 212 2.40 -4.34 -3.89
CA ILE A 212 1.37 -3.72 -4.71
C ILE A 212 0.18 -4.66 -4.65
N PHE A 213 -0.77 -4.35 -3.77
CA PHE A 213 -1.90 -5.22 -3.47
C PHE A 213 -3.00 -5.09 -4.51
N SER A 214 -4.04 -5.91 -4.42
CA SER A 214 -5.27 -5.64 -5.14
C SER A 214 -6.42 -5.37 -4.20
N VAL A 215 -7.38 -4.59 -4.69
CA VAL A 215 -8.60 -4.22 -3.99
C VAL A 215 -9.78 -4.68 -4.83
N TYR A 216 -10.64 -5.49 -4.25
CA TYR A 216 -11.84 -6.02 -4.90
C TYR A 216 -13.08 -5.33 -4.35
N GLU A 217 -14.01 -5.03 -5.26
CA GLU A 217 -15.30 -4.44 -4.93
C GLU A 217 -16.35 -5.49 -4.59
N ASP A 218 -16.16 -6.73 -5.08
CA ASP A 218 -17.04 -7.85 -4.77
C ASP A 218 -16.59 -8.58 -3.49
N LYS A 219 -17.55 -9.18 -2.80
CA LYS A 219 -17.29 -9.89 -1.55
C LYS A 219 -16.64 -11.27 -1.73
N GLY A 220 -16.28 -11.66 -2.95
CA GLY A 220 -15.71 -12.95 -3.24
C GLY A 220 -16.50 -14.13 -2.71
N CYS A 221 -15.88 -15.31 -2.59
CA CYS A 221 -16.52 -16.51 -2.04
C CYS A 221 -16.71 -16.44 -0.53
N THR A 222 -15.87 -15.69 0.18
CA THR A 222 -15.95 -15.52 1.63
C THR A 222 -17.15 -14.65 2.05
N GLY A 223 -17.64 -13.81 1.16
CA GLY A 223 -18.68 -12.83 1.47
C GLY A 223 -18.21 -11.72 2.42
N VAL A 224 -16.90 -11.67 2.71
CA VAL A 224 -16.26 -10.70 3.57
C VAL A 224 -15.28 -9.90 2.74
N ASN A 225 -15.78 -8.87 2.13
CA ASN A 225 -14.97 -7.80 1.58
C ASN A 225 -15.51 -6.52 2.17
N ILE A 226 -14.75 -5.86 3.00
CA ILE A 226 -15.08 -4.52 3.39
C ILE A 226 -14.57 -3.67 2.23
N PRO A 227 -15.47 -3.15 1.37
CA PRO A 227 -15.09 -2.35 0.23
C PRO A 227 -14.11 -1.28 0.67
N ASP A 228 -13.08 -1.06 -0.12
CA ASP A 228 -12.05 -0.04 0.08
C ASP A 228 -10.98 -0.37 1.14
N ILE A 229 -11.04 -1.51 1.85
CA ILE A 229 -10.22 -1.69 3.05
C ILE A 229 -9.37 -2.97 3.06
N ASP A 230 -9.75 -4.01 2.34
CA ASP A 230 -8.97 -5.24 2.35
C ASP A 230 -8.03 -5.30 1.14
N PHE A 231 -6.74 -5.48 1.44
CA PHE A 231 -5.71 -5.67 0.43
C PHE A 231 -5.46 -7.15 0.24
N TYR A 232 -5.71 -7.63 -0.98
CA TYR A 232 -5.49 -9.01 -1.37
C TYR A 232 -4.13 -9.22 -2.01
N TRP A 233 -3.57 -10.42 -1.82
CA TRP A 233 -2.41 -10.87 -2.58
C TRP A 233 -2.80 -11.25 -4.01
N ARG A 234 -4.01 -11.76 -4.16
CA ARG A 234 -4.58 -12.13 -5.45
C ARG A 234 -4.48 -10.96 -6.43
N ASP A 235 -3.87 -11.22 -7.60
CA ASP A 235 -3.63 -10.22 -8.64
C ASP A 235 -2.76 -9.02 -8.20
N GLY A 236 -2.05 -9.15 -7.07
CA GLY A 236 -1.06 -8.21 -6.58
C GLY A 236 0.36 -8.73 -6.79
N ILE A 237 1.33 -7.89 -6.45
CA ILE A 237 2.75 -8.25 -6.41
C ILE A 237 3.26 -7.96 -5.01
N ILE A 238 3.47 -9.01 -4.24
CA ILE A 238 3.83 -8.94 -2.83
C ILE A 238 5.33 -9.15 -2.68
N SER A 239 6.02 -8.42 -1.78
CA SER A 239 7.43 -8.71 -1.53
C SER A 239 7.63 -10.12 -0.98
N PRO A 240 8.69 -10.83 -1.38
CA PRO A 240 9.01 -12.14 -0.79
C PRO A 240 9.15 -12.08 0.72
N ASP A 241 9.76 -11.01 1.25
CA ASP A 241 9.93 -10.79 2.68
C ASP A 241 8.61 -10.73 3.44
N PHE A 242 7.61 -10.00 2.91
CA PHE A 242 6.29 -9.90 3.54
C PHE A 242 5.55 -11.23 3.48
N ARG A 243 5.60 -11.91 2.33
CA ARG A 243 5.01 -13.24 2.17
C ARG A 243 5.61 -14.22 3.17
N TYR A 244 6.94 -14.24 3.29
CA TYR A 244 7.65 -15.06 4.25
C TYR A 244 7.28 -14.73 5.70
N HIS A 245 7.16 -13.44 6.03
CA HIS A 245 6.76 -12.98 7.36
C HIS A 245 5.36 -13.46 7.74
N VAL A 246 4.40 -13.29 6.85
CA VAL A 246 2.99 -13.66 7.07
C VAL A 246 2.81 -15.17 7.19
N LEU A 247 3.50 -15.96 6.36
CA LEU A 247 3.39 -17.43 6.37
C LEU A 247 4.00 -18.10 7.62
N ARG A 248 4.75 -17.34 8.42
CA ARG A 248 5.23 -17.82 9.74
C ARG A 248 4.19 -17.71 10.84
N ASP A 249 3.24 -16.83 10.69
CA ASP A 249 2.14 -16.63 11.63
C ASP A 249 0.85 -17.19 11.05
N ASP A 250 0.26 -18.15 11.73
CA ASP A 250 -0.91 -18.86 11.24
C ASP A 250 -2.16 -17.97 11.04
N ASP A 251 -2.21 -16.81 11.67
CA ASP A 251 -3.35 -15.90 11.60
C ASP A 251 -3.10 -14.67 10.72
N ALA A 252 -1.84 -14.30 10.54
CA ALA A 252 -1.46 -13.07 9.86
C ALA A 252 -2.02 -12.94 8.44
N LEU A 253 -2.19 -14.06 7.72
CA LEU A 253 -2.81 -14.05 6.39
C LEU A 253 -4.27 -13.59 6.41
N PHE A 254 -4.98 -13.83 7.51
CA PHE A 254 -6.39 -13.46 7.65
C PHE A 254 -6.57 -12.11 8.32
N GLU A 255 -5.49 -11.49 8.84
CA GLU A 255 -5.60 -10.15 9.38
C GLU A 255 -6.00 -9.17 8.28
N LYS A 256 -6.89 -8.26 8.65
CA LYS A 256 -7.23 -7.13 7.82
C LYS A 256 -6.03 -6.19 7.75
N CYS A 257 -5.61 -5.81 6.57
CA CYS A 257 -4.64 -4.74 6.41
C CYS A 257 -5.29 -3.38 6.72
N ILE A 258 -5.25 -3.00 7.99
CA ILE A 258 -5.98 -1.85 8.51
C ILE A 258 -5.21 -0.55 8.36
N ILE A 259 -4.08 -0.57 7.74
CA ILE A 259 -3.33 0.67 7.50
C ILE A 259 -4.08 1.64 6.61
N TYR A 260 -5.06 1.14 5.90
CA TYR A 260 -6.01 1.92 5.17
C TYR A 260 -6.63 3.05 6.02
N ASP A 261 -6.99 2.82 7.27
CA ASP A 261 -7.38 3.88 8.19
C ASP A 261 -6.23 4.26 9.14
N GLY A 262 -5.14 4.72 8.56
CA GLY A 262 -4.01 5.21 9.34
C GLY A 262 -4.38 6.34 10.31
N GLY A 263 -5.43 7.11 10.01
CA GLY A 263 -5.97 8.13 10.92
C GLY A 263 -6.52 7.53 12.20
N ALA A 264 -7.43 6.55 12.11
CA ALA A 264 -8.00 5.87 13.26
C ALA A 264 -6.94 5.08 14.03
N ARG A 265 -6.14 4.28 13.33
CA ARG A 265 -5.09 3.46 13.93
C ARG A 265 -4.08 4.27 14.75
N ARG A 266 -3.77 5.48 14.35
CA ARG A 266 -2.83 6.36 15.02
C ARG A 266 -3.45 7.24 16.09
N TYR A 267 -4.66 7.75 15.84
CA TYR A 267 -5.26 8.81 16.65
C TYR A 267 -6.58 8.42 17.32
N GLU A 268 -7.32 7.48 16.75
CA GLU A 268 -8.66 7.04 17.17
C GLU A 268 -8.63 5.53 17.43
N ILE A 269 -7.80 5.11 18.40
CA ILE A 269 -7.43 3.71 18.63
C ILE A 269 -8.63 2.82 18.94
N ALA A 270 -9.62 3.35 19.67
CA ALA A 270 -10.83 2.60 19.99
C ALA A 270 -11.64 2.26 18.73
N ASP A 271 -11.78 3.22 17.80
CA ASP A 271 -12.48 3.03 16.52
C ASP A 271 -11.75 2.02 15.64
N HIS A 272 -10.42 2.09 15.60
CA HIS A 272 -9.61 1.08 14.93
C HIS A 272 -9.90 -0.34 15.43
N TYR A 273 -9.92 -0.57 16.74
CA TYR A 273 -10.23 -1.88 17.28
C TYR A 273 -11.68 -2.30 17.05
N HIS A 274 -12.63 -1.38 17.02
CA HIS A 274 -14.02 -1.69 16.66
C HIS A 274 -14.12 -2.20 15.22
N GLU A 275 -13.45 -1.56 14.26
CA GLU A 275 -13.42 -1.98 12.86
C GLU A 275 -12.74 -3.35 12.68
N VAL A 276 -11.63 -3.60 13.39
CA VAL A 276 -10.97 -4.90 13.39
C VAL A 276 -11.91 -5.99 13.90
N MET A 277 -12.60 -5.72 15.01
CA MET A 277 -13.53 -6.69 15.58
C MET A 277 -14.76 -6.92 14.71
N GLU A 278 -15.23 -5.90 13.99
CA GLU A 278 -16.31 -6.05 13.00
C GLU A 278 -15.90 -7.00 11.88
N TYR A 279 -14.74 -6.76 11.29
CA TYR A 279 -14.16 -7.66 10.29
C TYR A 279 -14.10 -9.12 10.76
N TRP A 280 -13.58 -9.38 11.98
CA TRP A 280 -13.47 -10.74 12.51
C TRP A 280 -14.86 -11.37 12.83
N ARG A 281 -15.87 -10.58 13.19
CA ARG A 281 -17.26 -11.07 13.33
C ARG A 281 -17.84 -11.49 11.99
N ASP A 282 -17.63 -10.68 10.95
CA ASP A 282 -18.10 -10.96 9.60
C ASP A 282 -17.43 -12.21 9.03
N LEU A 283 -16.12 -12.34 9.24
CA LEU A 283 -15.36 -13.53 8.86
C LEU A 283 -15.86 -14.78 9.60
N SER A 284 -16.17 -14.67 10.88
CA SER A 284 -16.76 -15.76 11.68
C SER A 284 -18.15 -16.15 11.16
N ALA A 285 -18.96 -15.20 10.73
CA ALA A 285 -20.26 -15.48 10.12
C ALA A 285 -20.15 -16.18 8.78
N ALA A 286 -19.14 -15.83 7.97
CA ALA A 286 -18.84 -16.50 6.71
C ALA A 286 -18.31 -17.93 6.89
N ALA A 287 -17.58 -18.20 7.97
CA ALA A 287 -16.95 -19.49 8.26
C ALA A 287 -17.94 -20.69 8.37
N GLY A 288 -19.22 -20.44 8.47
CA GLY A 288 -20.24 -21.50 8.44
C GLY A 288 -20.67 -21.92 7.03
N ARG A 289 -20.21 -21.22 5.99
CA ARG A 289 -20.64 -21.40 4.59
C ARG A 289 -19.50 -21.68 3.62
N THR A 290 -18.26 -21.46 4.06
CA THR A 290 -17.07 -21.52 3.21
C THR A 290 -15.99 -22.35 3.91
N GLU A 291 -15.32 -23.22 3.18
CA GLU A 291 -14.24 -24.05 3.73
C GLU A 291 -12.96 -23.23 3.94
N TYR A 292 -12.12 -23.64 4.89
CA TYR A 292 -10.83 -22.99 5.17
C TYR A 292 -9.95 -22.85 3.93
N LYS A 293 -9.96 -23.85 3.07
CA LYS A 293 -9.25 -23.87 1.80
C LYS A 293 -9.69 -22.74 0.87
N ASP A 294 -10.99 -22.48 0.78
CA ASP A 294 -11.52 -21.45 -0.12
C ASP A 294 -11.10 -20.05 0.34
N PHE A 295 -11.04 -19.82 1.66
CA PHE A 295 -10.49 -18.58 2.22
C PHE A 295 -9.01 -18.40 1.84
N LEU A 296 -8.21 -19.46 1.96
CA LEU A 296 -6.79 -19.41 1.60
C LEU A 296 -6.60 -19.10 0.11
N GLU A 297 -7.28 -19.83 -0.76
CA GLU A 297 -7.19 -19.64 -2.23
C GLU A 297 -7.65 -18.22 -2.63
N GLU A 298 -8.66 -17.68 -1.96
CA GLU A 298 -9.13 -16.32 -2.23
C GLU A 298 -8.11 -15.27 -1.80
N LYS A 299 -7.55 -15.38 -0.60
CA LYS A 299 -6.57 -14.42 -0.09
C LYS A 299 -5.27 -14.43 -0.90
N ILE A 300 -4.75 -15.60 -1.22
CA ILE A 300 -3.47 -15.78 -1.93
C ILE A 300 -3.64 -15.58 -3.44
N GLY A 301 -4.79 -15.98 -3.98
CA GLY A 301 -5.13 -15.77 -5.39
C GLY A 301 -4.74 -16.91 -6.34
N HIS A 302 -4.34 -18.05 -5.81
CA HIS A 302 -4.07 -19.25 -6.61
C HIS A 302 -4.47 -20.53 -5.87
N ARG A 303 -4.57 -21.63 -6.64
CA ARG A 303 -4.91 -22.93 -6.10
C ARG A 303 -3.73 -23.60 -5.41
N LEU A 304 -4.03 -24.54 -4.52
CA LEU A 304 -3.04 -25.31 -3.74
C LEU A 304 -2.08 -26.15 -4.61
N ASP A 305 -2.46 -26.46 -5.85
CA ASP A 305 -1.75 -27.34 -6.75
C ASP A 305 -0.96 -26.59 -7.85
N VAL A 306 -0.80 -25.27 -7.72
CA VAL A 306 0.01 -24.50 -8.68
C VAL A 306 1.46 -24.99 -8.69
N GLY A 307 2.02 -25.18 -9.88
CA GLY A 307 3.41 -25.56 -10.05
C GLY A 307 4.37 -24.41 -9.75
N PHE A 308 5.65 -24.72 -9.47
CA PHE A 308 6.65 -23.72 -9.10
C PHE A 308 6.82 -22.64 -10.18
N GLU A 309 6.95 -23.01 -11.45
CA GLU A 309 7.10 -22.06 -12.55
C GLU A 309 5.91 -21.12 -12.71
N ASP A 310 4.68 -21.68 -12.59
CA ASP A 310 3.47 -20.89 -12.63
C ASP A 310 3.35 -19.98 -11.40
N TRP A 311 3.78 -20.47 -10.23
CA TRP A 311 3.82 -19.67 -9.01
C TRP A 311 4.80 -18.49 -9.11
N LEU A 312 6.00 -18.71 -9.68
CA LEU A 312 6.95 -17.63 -9.98
C LEU A 312 6.33 -16.58 -10.90
N ALA A 313 5.63 -17.05 -11.93
CA ALA A 313 4.97 -16.17 -12.90
C ALA A 313 3.85 -15.33 -12.27
N LEU A 314 2.99 -15.98 -11.48
CA LEU A 314 1.85 -15.32 -10.82
C LEU A 314 2.28 -14.25 -9.82
N ASN A 315 3.43 -14.43 -9.16
CA ASN A 315 3.95 -13.53 -8.15
C ASN A 315 4.99 -12.53 -8.68
N ALA A 316 5.31 -12.58 -9.96
CA ALA A 316 6.37 -11.76 -10.58
C ALA A 316 7.77 -12.03 -10.04
N TYR A 317 8.09 -13.27 -9.66
CA TYR A 317 9.35 -13.64 -8.99
C TYR A 317 10.40 -14.28 -9.91
N ARG A 318 10.17 -14.32 -11.21
CA ARG A 318 11.03 -15.00 -12.19
C ARG A 318 12.50 -14.53 -12.20
N ASP A 319 12.76 -13.30 -11.79
CA ASP A 319 14.09 -12.69 -11.79
C ASP A 319 14.71 -12.59 -10.38
N LEU A 320 14.11 -13.27 -9.40
CA LEU A 320 14.62 -13.37 -8.03
C LEU A 320 15.46 -14.65 -7.88
N ASP A 321 16.15 -14.76 -6.75
CA ASP A 321 16.99 -15.93 -6.46
C ASP A 321 16.17 -17.22 -6.38
N GLU A 322 16.54 -18.23 -7.17
CA GLU A 322 15.75 -19.46 -7.32
C GLU A 322 15.74 -20.30 -6.04
N GLU A 323 16.82 -20.32 -5.26
CA GLU A 323 16.91 -21.09 -4.03
C GLU A 323 16.00 -20.49 -2.94
N GLU A 324 16.02 -19.16 -2.82
CA GLU A 324 15.12 -18.43 -1.91
C GLU A 324 13.66 -18.63 -2.32
N MET A 325 13.35 -18.51 -3.61
CA MET A 325 11.98 -18.66 -4.10
C MET A 325 11.48 -20.11 -3.97
N THR A 326 12.34 -21.09 -4.16
CA THR A 326 12.00 -22.51 -3.91
C THR A 326 11.63 -22.72 -2.44
N SER A 327 12.43 -22.15 -1.53
CA SER A 327 12.17 -22.24 -0.09
C SER A 327 10.84 -21.60 0.31
N LEU A 328 10.55 -20.43 -0.24
CA LEU A 328 9.30 -19.70 -0.01
C LEU A 328 8.09 -20.44 -0.60
N TYR A 329 8.21 -20.98 -1.80
CA TYR A 329 7.16 -21.79 -2.42
C TYR A 329 6.82 -23.04 -1.60
N ILE A 330 7.83 -23.75 -1.10
CA ILE A 330 7.63 -24.93 -0.23
C ILE A 330 6.91 -24.52 1.05
N MET A 331 7.35 -23.42 1.66
CA MET A 331 6.75 -22.87 2.89
C MET A 331 5.27 -22.52 2.68
N GLU A 332 4.94 -21.82 1.58
CA GLU A 332 3.56 -21.46 1.25
C GLU A 332 2.70 -22.70 0.99
N ARG A 333 3.20 -23.64 0.21
CA ARG A 333 2.51 -24.91 -0.05
C ARG A 333 2.22 -25.69 1.24
N ASP A 334 3.16 -25.72 2.16
CA ASP A 334 2.98 -26.38 3.45
C ASP A 334 2.00 -25.64 4.35
N PHE A 335 2.02 -24.31 4.33
CA PHE A 335 1.03 -23.47 5.01
C PHE A 335 -0.38 -23.73 4.49
N LEU A 336 -0.57 -23.77 3.16
CA LEU A 336 -1.85 -24.00 2.51
C LEU A 336 -2.45 -25.41 2.78
N ARG A 337 -1.62 -26.37 3.17
CA ARG A 337 -2.04 -27.74 3.52
C ARG A 337 -2.49 -27.87 4.97
N LYS A 338 -2.30 -26.86 5.80
CA LYS A 338 -2.75 -26.89 7.20
C LYS A 338 -4.27 -26.99 7.26
N LYS A 339 -4.74 -27.92 8.10
CA LYS A 339 -6.17 -28.07 8.36
C LYS A 339 -6.53 -27.25 9.59
N ARG A 340 -7.35 -26.25 9.43
CA ARG A 340 -7.84 -25.37 10.50
C ARG A 340 -9.29 -24.99 10.28
N THR A 341 -9.90 -24.43 11.30
CA THR A 341 -11.22 -23.84 11.20
C THR A 341 -11.12 -22.32 11.35
N ILE A 342 -11.66 -21.59 10.39
CA ILE A 342 -11.71 -20.12 10.44
C ILE A 342 -12.41 -19.66 11.73
N ARG A 343 -13.43 -20.37 12.19
CA ARG A 343 -14.16 -20.01 13.40
C ARG A 343 -13.29 -20.02 14.65
N GLU A 344 -12.39 -20.99 14.80
CA GLU A 344 -11.45 -21.03 15.94
C GLU A 344 -10.51 -19.84 15.91
N ILE A 345 -10.02 -19.47 14.75
CA ILE A 345 -9.17 -18.30 14.56
C ILE A 345 -9.96 -17.03 14.94
N CYS A 346 -11.15 -16.85 14.38
CA CYS A 346 -12.01 -15.70 14.67
C CYS A 346 -12.34 -15.56 16.16
N ASP A 347 -12.72 -16.67 16.81
CA ASP A 347 -13.07 -16.67 18.24
C ASP A 347 -11.89 -16.29 19.12
N ARG A 348 -10.67 -16.71 18.74
CA ARG A 348 -9.45 -16.33 19.44
C ARG A 348 -9.17 -14.84 19.24
N ARG A 349 -9.10 -14.36 17.99
CA ARG A 349 -8.80 -12.97 17.67
C ARG A 349 -9.82 -11.99 18.28
N LEU A 350 -11.10 -12.34 18.28
CA LEU A 350 -12.14 -11.53 18.92
C LEU A 350 -11.96 -11.43 20.44
N ARG A 351 -11.47 -12.51 21.11
CA ARG A 351 -11.15 -12.43 22.55
C ARG A 351 -9.94 -11.53 22.81
N GLU A 352 -8.92 -11.62 21.99
CA GLU A 352 -7.71 -10.81 22.10
C GLU A 352 -8.04 -9.33 21.91
N PHE A 353 -8.75 -8.95 20.85
CA PHE A 353 -9.12 -7.55 20.58
C PHE A 353 -10.09 -6.97 21.62
N ARG A 354 -11.00 -7.74 22.17
CA ARG A 354 -11.83 -7.26 23.28
C ARG A 354 -11.00 -6.90 24.50
N ARG A 355 -9.94 -7.66 24.78
CA ARG A 355 -9.01 -7.37 25.88
C ARG A 355 -8.21 -6.09 25.59
N GLU A 356 -7.70 -5.95 24.37
CA GLU A 356 -6.97 -4.75 23.96
C GLU A 356 -7.88 -3.51 23.98
N LEU A 357 -9.07 -3.58 23.38
CA LEU A 357 -10.02 -2.48 23.41
C LEU A 357 -10.37 -2.01 24.83
N GLY A 358 -10.48 -2.95 25.78
CA GLY A 358 -10.72 -2.63 27.20
C GLY A 358 -9.66 -1.74 27.85
N ARG A 359 -8.50 -1.55 27.22
CA ARG A 359 -7.43 -0.63 27.68
C ARG A 359 -7.63 0.79 27.17
N TYR A 360 -8.50 1.00 26.19
CA TYR A 360 -8.73 2.27 25.49
C TYR A 360 -10.18 2.74 25.55
N ALA A 361 -11.08 1.93 26.14
CA ALA A 361 -12.47 2.25 26.35
C ALA A 361 -12.64 2.87 27.75
N GLU A 362 -12.27 4.13 27.90
CA GLU A 362 -12.67 4.98 29.03
C GLU A 362 -13.45 6.19 28.53
#